data_fe5c3016f7cd754cd3986c1eee854048
#
_entry.id   fe5c3016f7cd754cd3986c1eee854048
#
_cell.length_a   1.000
_cell.length_b   1.000
_cell.length_c   1.000
_cell.angle_alpha   90.00
_cell.angle_beta   90.00
_cell.angle_gamma   90.00
#
_symmetry.space_group_name_H-M   'P 1'
#
loop_
_entity.id
_entity.type
_entity.pdbx_description
1 polymer ?
#
loop_
_entity_poly.entity_id
_entity_poly.type
_entity_poly.pdbx_seq_one_letter_code
_entity_poly.pdbx_strand_id
1 'polypeptide(L)'
;HPAAPITRAEVAIIFFRLLTDEARDEYLTETSPFADVASDAWYATAVATMEAMGIVEGRAPAVFDPDAPITRGEFAAIAARFDSAPYDGADRFTDIGGHWAAEYINQAAVKGWVEGQPDGSFAPDRSISRAEAMTLVNRVLGRLPETADDLLDGMITWPDNPPGAWYYLAVQEATNSHDYGRKAVISAFFGLFNSET
;
A
#
# COMPACT_ATOMS: atom_id res chain seq x y z
N HIS A 1 12.62 2.26 -11.47
CA HIS A 1 13.14 0.93 -11.05
C HIS A 1 12.03 0.09 -10.39
N PRO A 2 11.13 -0.54 -11.17
CA PRO A 2 10.00 -1.31 -10.63
C PRO A 2 10.41 -2.51 -9.77
N ALA A 3 11.55 -3.14 -10.09
CA ALA A 3 12.05 -4.30 -9.36
C ALA A 3 12.80 -3.96 -8.06
N ALA A 4 13.15 -2.69 -7.83
CA ALA A 4 13.82 -2.29 -6.60
C ALA A 4 12.88 -2.44 -5.39
N PRO A 5 13.41 -2.76 -4.19
CA PRO A 5 12.59 -2.73 -2.98
C PRO A 5 12.07 -1.32 -2.72
N ILE A 6 10.93 -1.23 -2.04
CA ILE A 6 10.36 0.03 -1.55
C ILE A 6 10.56 0.10 -0.04
N THR A 7 10.88 1.29 0.48
CA THR A 7 11.12 1.47 1.91
C THR A 7 9.83 1.72 2.69
N ARG A 8 9.90 1.54 4.00
CA ARG A 8 8.80 1.81 4.94
C ARG A 8 8.38 3.28 4.90
N ALA A 9 9.35 4.20 4.85
CA ALA A 9 9.07 5.64 4.74
C ALA A 9 8.38 6.00 3.42
N GLU A 10 8.82 5.42 2.29
CA GLU A 10 8.18 5.64 0.99
C GLU A 10 6.72 5.17 1.00
N VAL A 11 6.44 4.01 1.62
CA VAL A 11 5.06 3.50 1.73
C VAL A 11 4.21 4.39 2.64
N ALA A 12 4.73 4.84 3.78
CA ALA A 12 4.01 5.76 4.65
C ALA A 12 3.62 7.06 3.92
N ILE A 13 4.51 7.63 3.11
CA ILE A 13 4.21 8.81 2.28
C ILE A 13 3.16 8.53 1.22
N ILE A 14 3.20 7.37 0.55
CA ILE A 14 2.20 7.02 -0.46
C ILE A 14 0.81 7.04 0.17
N PHE A 15 0.61 6.32 1.26
CA PHE A 15 -0.69 6.27 1.92
C PHE A 15 -1.11 7.63 2.53
N PHE A 16 -0.17 8.38 3.12
CA PHE A 16 -0.44 9.73 3.62
C PHE A 16 -0.96 10.68 2.52
N ARG A 17 -0.38 10.61 1.31
CA ARG A 17 -0.80 11.43 0.17
C ARG A 17 -2.14 11.00 -0.43
N LEU A 18 -2.57 9.79 -0.18
CA LEU A 18 -3.86 9.27 -0.63
C LEU A 18 -5.01 9.60 0.33
N LEU A 19 -4.72 10.11 1.53
CA LEU A 19 -5.75 10.55 2.47
C LEU A 19 -6.53 11.75 1.89
N THR A 20 -7.81 11.83 2.22
CA THR A 20 -8.58 13.07 2.02
C THR A 20 -8.01 14.19 2.87
N ASP A 21 -8.26 15.45 2.51
CA ASP A 21 -7.79 16.59 3.29
C ASP A 21 -8.37 16.56 4.70
N GLU A 22 -9.66 16.18 4.85
CA GLU A 22 -10.33 16.08 6.15
C GLU A 22 -9.67 15.03 7.05
N ALA A 23 -9.41 13.83 6.52
CA ALA A 23 -8.78 12.75 7.30
C ALA A 23 -7.33 13.11 7.67
N ARG A 24 -6.62 13.79 6.77
CA ARG A 24 -5.27 14.26 7.03
C ARG A 24 -5.24 15.35 8.10
N ASP A 25 -6.12 16.36 8.00
CA ASP A 25 -6.15 17.51 8.92
C ASP A 25 -6.56 17.09 10.34
N GLU A 26 -7.43 16.08 10.48
CA GLU A 26 -7.85 15.54 11.79
C GLU A 26 -6.68 14.97 12.59
N TYR A 27 -5.72 14.31 11.93
CA TYR A 27 -4.62 13.59 12.58
C TYR A 27 -3.25 14.23 12.34
N LEU A 28 -3.18 15.36 11.61
CA LEU A 28 -1.92 15.99 11.23
C LEU A 28 -1.06 16.31 12.45
N THR A 29 0.13 15.73 12.47
CA THR A 29 1.12 16.00 13.50
C THR A 29 2.55 15.93 12.94
N GLU A 30 3.42 16.77 13.47
CA GLU A 30 4.87 16.78 13.17
C GLU A 30 5.69 16.03 14.24
N THR A 31 5.04 15.60 15.32
CA THR A 31 5.71 14.94 16.44
C THR A 31 5.64 13.44 16.27
N SER A 32 6.76 12.83 15.88
CA SER A 32 6.90 11.38 15.79
C SER A 32 7.27 10.75 17.15
N PRO A 33 6.68 9.61 17.54
CA PRO A 33 7.13 8.86 18.71
C PRO A 33 8.41 8.06 18.45
N PHE A 34 8.90 8.02 17.21
CA PHE A 34 10.06 7.22 16.81
C PHE A 34 11.34 8.03 16.86
N ALA A 35 12.34 7.54 17.61
CA ALA A 35 13.62 8.22 17.80
C ALA A 35 14.49 8.26 16.52
N ASP A 36 14.26 7.35 15.59
CA ASP A 36 14.94 7.24 14.31
C ASP A 36 14.24 8.01 13.17
N VAL A 37 13.20 8.78 13.48
CA VAL A 37 12.51 9.68 12.56
C VAL A 37 12.90 11.12 12.91
N ALA A 38 13.92 11.65 12.24
CA ALA A 38 14.35 13.04 12.44
C ALA A 38 13.24 14.00 12.02
N SER A 39 13.01 15.07 12.79
CA SER A 39 11.90 16.01 12.56
C SER A 39 11.99 16.77 11.24
N ASP A 40 13.20 16.89 10.66
CA ASP A 40 13.46 17.51 9.36
C ASP A 40 13.50 16.50 8.20
N ALA A 41 13.26 15.21 8.46
CA ALA A 41 13.21 14.20 7.42
C ALA A 41 11.99 14.43 6.51
N TRP A 42 12.18 14.22 5.20
CA TRP A 42 11.14 14.42 4.18
C TRP A 42 9.87 13.58 4.38
N TYR A 43 9.95 12.54 5.19
CA TYR A 43 8.86 11.63 5.54
C TYR A 43 8.31 11.85 6.97
N ALA A 44 8.91 12.75 7.76
CA ALA A 44 8.62 12.86 9.20
C ALA A 44 7.14 13.10 9.50
N THR A 45 6.53 14.10 8.88
CA THR A 45 5.11 14.42 9.05
C THR A 45 4.20 13.26 8.61
N ALA A 46 4.53 12.60 7.51
CA ALA A 46 3.74 11.46 7.03
C ALA A 46 3.79 10.29 8.02
N VAL A 47 4.97 9.93 8.50
CA VAL A 47 5.13 8.84 9.48
C VAL A 47 4.43 9.18 10.79
N ALA A 48 4.59 10.40 11.30
CA ALA A 48 3.95 10.84 12.55
C ALA A 48 2.41 10.82 12.43
N THR A 49 1.86 11.35 11.34
CA THR A 49 0.41 11.39 11.13
C THR A 49 -0.17 9.98 10.94
N MET A 50 0.47 9.14 10.14
CA MET A 50 0.02 7.77 9.90
C MET A 50 0.11 6.89 11.17
N GLU A 51 1.06 7.17 12.05
CA GLU A 51 1.14 6.53 13.37
C GLU A 51 0.03 7.03 14.29
N ALA A 52 -0.23 8.34 14.34
CA ALA A 52 -1.34 8.93 15.12
C ALA A 52 -2.71 8.38 14.68
N MET A 53 -2.88 8.01 13.42
CA MET A 53 -4.06 7.30 12.89
C MET A 53 -4.08 5.81 13.25
N GLY A 54 -2.99 5.24 13.78
CA GLY A 54 -2.86 3.80 14.02
C GLY A 54 -2.66 2.96 12.74
N ILE A 55 -2.32 3.59 11.61
CA ILE A 55 -2.13 2.92 10.31
C ILE A 55 -0.72 2.32 10.19
N VAL A 56 0.30 3.05 10.64
CA VAL A 56 1.67 2.50 10.70
C VAL A 56 2.09 2.27 12.14
N GLU A 57 2.97 1.31 12.33
CA GLU A 57 3.57 0.97 13.63
C GLU A 57 5.08 0.85 13.50
N GLY A 58 5.79 1.06 14.61
CA GLY A 58 7.22 0.77 14.69
C GLY A 58 7.53 -0.74 14.67
N ARG A 59 8.75 -1.08 14.28
CA ARG A 59 9.27 -2.46 14.39
C ARG A 59 9.69 -2.82 15.81
N ALA A 60 9.97 -1.79 16.62
CA ALA A 60 10.29 -1.91 18.04
C ALA A 60 9.85 -0.63 18.77
N PRO A 61 9.84 -0.61 20.11
CA PRO A 61 9.58 0.61 20.86
C PRO A 61 10.45 1.78 20.40
N ALA A 62 9.81 2.87 20.00
CA ALA A 62 10.44 4.09 19.47
C ALA A 62 11.34 3.91 18.22
N VAL A 63 11.17 2.82 17.45
CA VAL A 63 11.93 2.53 16.21
C VAL A 63 10.97 2.28 15.05
N PHE A 64 10.99 3.15 14.05
CA PHE A 64 10.21 3.00 12.82
C PHE A 64 10.95 2.23 11.74
N ASP A 65 12.27 2.39 11.64
CA ASP A 65 13.16 1.83 10.63
C ASP A 65 12.83 2.32 9.21
N PRO A 66 12.89 3.66 8.94
CA PRO A 66 12.33 4.29 7.75
C PRO A 66 12.95 3.83 6.44
N ASP A 67 14.25 3.54 6.43
CA ASP A 67 15.01 3.17 5.23
C ASP A 67 14.99 1.66 4.95
N ALA A 68 14.47 0.86 5.87
CA ALA A 68 14.36 -0.57 5.66
C ALA A 68 13.31 -0.91 4.58
N PRO A 69 13.56 -1.93 3.75
CA PRO A 69 12.55 -2.47 2.87
C PRO A 69 11.32 -2.92 3.66
N ILE A 70 10.13 -2.58 3.16
CA ILE A 70 8.88 -3.05 3.76
C ILE A 70 8.61 -4.50 3.34
N THR A 71 8.08 -5.31 4.27
CA THR A 71 7.68 -6.68 3.95
C THR A 71 6.26 -6.76 3.41
N ARG A 72 5.89 -7.88 2.79
CA ARG A 72 4.54 -8.14 2.31
C ARG A 72 3.52 -8.11 3.44
N GLY A 73 3.86 -8.70 4.59
CA GLY A 73 3.02 -8.70 5.79
C GLY A 73 2.80 -7.29 6.35
N GLU A 74 3.86 -6.49 6.46
CA GLU A 74 3.76 -5.09 6.90
C GLU A 74 2.89 -4.25 5.96
N PHE A 75 3.05 -4.42 4.64
CA PHE A 75 2.22 -3.70 3.67
C PHE A 75 0.75 -4.11 3.74
N ALA A 76 0.46 -5.42 3.84
CA ALA A 76 -0.90 -5.92 4.00
C ALA A 76 -1.55 -5.38 5.29
N ALA A 77 -0.80 -5.28 6.39
CA ALA A 77 -1.28 -4.70 7.63
C ALA A 77 -1.63 -3.21 7.49
N ILE A 78 -0.78 -2.42 6.83
CA ILE A 78 -1.07 -1.01 6.56
C ILE A 78 -2.37 -0.89 5.75
N ALA A 79 -2.52 -1.64 4.66
CA ALA A 79 -3.72 -1.60 3.84
C ALA A 79 -4.98 -2.03 4.62
N ALA A 80 -4.88 -3.10 5.42
CA ALA A 80 -6.01 -3.65 6.17
C ALA A 80 -6.49 -2.72 7.31
N ARG A 81 -5.60 -1.91 7.90
CA ARG A 81 -5.95 -0.98 8.98
C ARG A 81 -6.84 0.18 8.54
N PHE A 82 -6.96 0.43 7.26
CA PHE A 82 -7.97 1.36 6.73
C PHE A 82 -9.39 0.76 6.74
N ASP A 83 -9.53 -0.54 6.93
CA ASP A 83 -10.83 -1.22 7.01
C ASP A 83 -11.07 -1.76 8.43
N SER A 84 -12.18 -1.36 9.02
CA SER A 84 -12.52 -1.75 10.39
C SER A 84 -13.15 -3.15 10.52
N ALA A 85 -13.36 -3.88 9.42
CA ALA A 85 -13.98 -5.19 9.44
C ALA A 85 -12.95 -6.28 9.79
N PRO A 86 -12.97 -6.87 11.00
CA PRO A 86 -12.02 -7.91 11.36
C PRO A 86 -12.27 -9.18 10.53
N TYR A 87 -11.21 -9.95 10.32
CA TYR A 87 -11.30 -11.28 9.70
C TYR A 87 -11.42 -12.36 10.77
N ASP A 88 -12.44 -13.19 10.69
CA ASP A 88 -12.73 -14.28 11.64
C ASP A 88 -12.69 -15.69 11.01
N GLY A 89 -12.21 -15.80 9.76
CA GLY A 89 -12.12 -17.05 9.02
C GLY A 89 -10.82 -17.83 9.26
N ALA A 90 -10.70 -18.96 8.57
CA ALA A 90 -9.46 -19.75 8.55
C ALA A 90 -8.38 -19.09 7.70
N ASP A 91 -7.10 -19.37 8.01
CA ASP A 91 -5.97 -18.89 7.24
C ASP A 91 -6.07 -19.28 5.76
N ARG A 92 -5.89 -18.30 4.90
CA ARG A 92 -5.98 -18.47 3.45
C ARG A 92 -4.67 -18.91 2.81
N PHE A 93 -3.57 -18.80 3.54
CA PHE A 93 -2.23 -19.13 3.06
C PHE A 93 -1.53 -20.08 4.04
N THR A 94 -0.67 -20.93 3.51
CA THR A 94 -0.05 -22.04 4.26
C THR A 94 1.03 -21.61 5.23
N ASP A 95 1.59 -20.41 5.08
CA ASP A 95 2.79 -19.94 5.78
C ASP A 95 2.53 -18.73 6.72
N ILE A 96 1.26 -18.41 6.99
CA ILE A 96 0.92 -17.29 7.87
C ILE A 96 0.45 -17.71 9.27
N GLY A 97 0.26 -19.01 9.51
CA GLY A 97 -0.18 -19.54 10.79
C GLY A 97 0.74 -19.10 11.94
N GLY A 98 0.19 -18.34 12.90
CA GLY A 98 0.95 -17.78 14.01
C GLY A 98 1.79 -16.53 13.68
N HIS A 99 1.78 -16.07 12.44
CA HIS A 99 2.44 -14.81 12.06
C HIS A 99 1.62 -13.60 12.57
N TRP A 100 2.30 -12.57 13.09
CA TRP A 100 1.65 -11.39 13.69
C TRP A 100 0.68 -10.69 12.72
N ALA A 101 0.95 -10.71 11.41
CA ALA A 101 0.12 -10.07 10.39
C ALA A 101 -0.93 -11.01 9.78
N ALA A 102 -1.12 -12.24 10.29
CA ALA A 102 -2.01 -13.25 9.68
C ALA A 102 -3.44 -12.71 9.46
N GLU A 103 -4.01 -12.08 10.48
CA GLU A 103 -5.36 -11.49 10.39
C GLU A 103 -5.44 -10.42 9.29
N TYR A 104 -4.49 -9.48 9.26
CA TYR A 104 -4.42 -8.42 8.24
C TYR A 104 -4.22 -8.97 6.82
N ILE A 105 -3.38 -9.99 6.66
CA ILE A 105 -3.15 -10.65 5.38
C ILE A 105 -4.44 -11.32 4.88
N ASN A 106 -5.13 -12.04 5.75
CA ASN A 106 -6.41 -12.69 5.44
C ASN A 106 -7.47 -11.65 5.06
N GLN A 107 -7.59 -10.57 5.82
CA GLN A 107 -8.50 -9.46 5.53
C GLN A 107 -8.21 -8.83 4.17
N ALA A 108 -6.94 -8.49 3.89
CA ALA A 108 -6.53 -7.92 2.61
C ALA A 108 -6.78 -8.89 1.43
N ALA A 109 -6.62 -10.21 1.66
CA ALA A 109 -6.89 -11.22 0.64
C ALA A 109 -8.39 -11.37 0.33
N VAL A 110 -9.26 -11.30 1.34
CA VAL A 110 -10.73 -11.32 1.13
C VAL A 110 -11.17 -10.11 0.31
N LYS A 111 -10.55 -8.95 0.52
CA LYS A 111 -10.82 -7.72 -0.24
C LYS A 111 -10.23 -7.76 -1.67
N GLY A 112 -9.43 -8.77 -2.01
CA GLY A 112 -8.75 -8.85 -3.30
C GLY A 112 -7.56 -7.89 -3.45
N TRP A 113 -7.09 -7.31 -2.36
CA TRP A 113 -5.96 -6.38 -2.39
C TRP A 113 -4.62 -7.09 -2.52
N VAL A 114 -4.50 -8.27 -1.90
CA VAL A 114 -3.32 -9.11 -1.97
C VAL A 114 -3.65 -10.49 -2.53
N GLU A 115 -2.65 -11.12 -3.13
CA GLU A 115 -2.70 -12.48 -3.64
C GLU A 115 -1.52 -13.28 -3.11
N GLY A 116 -1.73 -14.59 -2.96
CA GLY A 116 -0.66 -15.53 -2.61
C GLY A 116 0.18 -15.96 -3.80
N GLN A 117 1.12 -16.83 -3.52
CA GLN A 117 1.94 -17.50 -4.53
C GLN A 117 1.20 -18.73 -5.09
N PRO A 118 1.60 -19.26 -6.26
CA PRO A 118 0.98 -20.43 -6.84
C PRO A 118 1.05 -21.71 -5.97
N ASP A 119 1.99 -21.76 -5.04
CA ASP A 119 2.15 -22.87 -4.07
C ASP A 119 1.26 -22.76 -2.83
N GLY A 120 0.41 -21.73 -2.77
CA GLY A 120 -0.49 -21.45 -1.66
C GLY A 120 0.13 -20.67 -0.50
N SER A 121 1.39 -20.24 -0.61
CA SER A 121 2.06 -19.40 0.38
C SER A 121 1.77 -17.91 0.15
N PHE A 122 2.04 -17.08 1.16
CA PHE A 122 2.00 -15.60 1.06
C PHE A 122 3.40 -14.97 1.08
N ALA A 123 4.35 -15.60 1.75
CA ALA A 123 5.69 -15.08 2.04
C ALA A 123 5.67 -13.74 2.80
N PRO A 124 5.11 -13.69 4.04
CA PRO A 124 4.85 -12.45 4.77
C PRO A 124 6.11 -11.64 5.09
N ASP A 125 7.24 -12.28 5.33
CA ASP A 125 8.52 -11.64 5.68
C ASP A 125 9.35 -11.22 4.46
N ARG A 126 8.93 -11.59 3.24
CA ARG A 126 9.61 -11.17 2.02
C ARG A 126 9.38 -9.68 1.76
N SER A 127 10.46 -8.94 1.47
CA SER A 127 10.35 -7.55 1.03
C SER A 127 9.60 -7.46 -0.30
N ILE A 128 8.82 -6.39 -0.47
CA ILE A 128 8.14 -6.11 -1.74
C ILE A 128 8.94 -5.16 -2.61
N SER A 129 8.75 -5.30 -3.91
CA SER A 129 9.26 -4.37 -4.90
C SER A 129 8.33 -3.15 -5.06
N ARG A 130 8.84 -2.09 -5.66
CA ARG A 130 8.05 -0.91 -6.03
C ARG A 130 6.87 -1.27 -6.93
N ALA A 131 7.08 -2.18 -7.88
CA ALA A 131 6.01 -2.66 -8.76
C ALA A 131 4.91 -3.40 -8.00
N GLU A 132 5.27 -4.26 -7.04
CA GLU A 132 4.30 -4.92 -6.17
C GLU A 132 3.51 -3.90 -5.33
N ALA A 133 4.19 -2.89 -4.77
CA ALA A 133 3.55 -1.84 -4.00
C ALA A 133 2.54 -1.05 -4.87
N MET A 134 2.92 -0.65 -6.09
CA MET A 134 2.03 0.04 -7.04
C MET A 134 0.80 -0.82 -7.37
N THR A 135 1.00 -2.11 -7.63
CA THR A 135 -0.11 -3.04 -7.91
C THR A 135 -1.07 -3.13 -6.72
N LEU A 136 -0.53 -3.26 -5.50
CA LEU A 136 -1.34 -3.32 -4.28
C LEU A 136 -2.12 -2.03 -4.04
N VAL A 137 -1.47 -0.86 -4.17
CA VAL A 137 -2.14 0.45 -4.01
C VAL A 137 -3.27 0.60 -5.03
N ASN A 138 -3.02 0.27 -6.31
CA ASN A 138 -4.06 0.36 -7.34
C ASN A 138 -5.24 -0.58 -7.04
N ARG A 139 -4.99 -1.78 -6.50
CA ARG A 139 -6.07 -2.70 -6.06
C ARG A 139 -6.87 -2.13 -4.89
N VAL A 140 -6.20 -1.58 -3.88
CA VAL A 140 -6.86 -0.92 -2.75
C VAL A 140 -7.75 0.22 -3.23
N LEU A 141 -7.28 1.01 -4.19
CA LEU A 141 -8.03 2.14 -4.78
C LEU A 141 -9.06 1.71 -5.83
N GLY A 142 -9.11 0.43 -6.23
CA GLY A 142 -9.97 -0.04 -7.31
C GLY A 142 -9.63 0.56 -8.68
N ARG A 143 -8.36 0.87 -8.92
CA ARG A 143 -7.86 1.58 -10.12
C ARG A 143 -6.95 0.73 -10.99
N LEU A 144 -6.94 -0.59 -10.83
CA LEU A 144 -6.07 -1.47 -11.62
C LEU A 144 -6.65 -1.68 -13.03
N PRO A 145 -5.97 -1.23 -14.11
CA PRO A 145 -6.36 -1.55 -15.48
C PRO A 145 -6.30 -3.06 -15.73
N GLU A 146 -7.27 -3.61 -16.46
CA GLU A 146 -7.33 -5.04 -16.79
C GLU A 146 -6.54 -5.36 -18.05
N THR A 147 -6.56 -4.44 -19.02
CA THR A 147 -5.90 -4.57 -20.31
C THR A 147 -5.19 -3.28 -20.71
N ALA A 148 -4.37 -3.35 -21.76
CA ALA A 148 -3.73 -2.16 -22.33
C ALA A 148 -4.73 -1.14 -22.93
N ASP A 149 -5.92 -1.61 -23.32
CA ASP A 149 -6.98 -0.75 -23.87
C ASP A 149 -7.65 0.13 -22.79
N ASP A 150 -7.40 -0.16 -21.51
CA ASP A 150 -7.84 0.67 -20.38
C ASP A 150 -6.90 1.86 -20.13
N LEU A 151 -5.72 1.86 -20.75
CA LEU A 151 -4.76 2.97 -20.60
C LEU A 151 -5.11 4.08 -21.58
N LEU A 152 -4.89 5.33 -21.16
CA LEU A 152 -5.12 6.48 -22.02
C LEU A 152 -4.00 6.68 -23.04
N ASP A 153 -4.37 7.15 -24.24
CA ASP A 153 -3.41 7.59 -25.24
C ASP A 153 -2.54 8.73 -24.71
N GLY A 154 -1.24 8.65 -25.01
CA GLY A 154 -0.29 9.70 -24.62
C GLY A 154 0.26 9.57 -23.20
N MET A 155 -0.04 8.50 -22.47
CA MET A 155 0.63 8.20 -21.20
C MET A 155 2.16 8.11 -21.39
N ILE A 156 2.92 8.64 -20.43
CA ILE A 156 4.38 8.55 -20.41
C ILE A 156 4.79 7.08 -20.25
N THR A 157 5.68 6.62 -21.12
CA THR A 157 6.24 5.28 -21.04
C THR A 157 7.63 5.31 -20.41
N TRP A 158 7.98 4.28 -19.67
CA TRP A 158 9.25 4.18 -18.96
C TRP A 158 10.09 3.06 -19.53
N PRO A 159 11.41 3.28 -19.79
CA PRO A 159 12.28 2.26 -20.37
C PRO A 159 12.38 0.96 -19.55
N ASP A 160 12.18 1.07 -18.24
CA ASP A 160 12.20 -0.05 -17.29
C ASP A 160 10.82 -0.61 -16.96
N ASN A 161 9.79 -0.20 -17.71
CA ASN A 161 8.42 -0.72 -17.64
C ASN A 161 7.96 -1.21 -19.03
N PRO A 162 8.52 -2.31 -19.56
CA PRO A 162 8.15 -2.80 -20.89
C PRO A 162 6.73 -3.38 -20.92
N PRO A 163 5.98 -3.24 -22.03
CA PRO A 163 4.59 -3.70 -22.17
C PRO A 163 4.33 -5.19 -21.85
N GLY A 164 5.35 -6.04 -21.90
CA GLY A 164 5.23 -7.45 -21.54
C GLY A 164 5.47 -7.78 -20.07
N ALA A 165 5.82 -6.80 -19.24
CA ALA A 165 6.02 -7.01 -17.81
C ALA A 165 4.69 -7.24 -17.10
N TRP A 166 4.65 -8.16 -16.12
CA TRP A 166 3.45 -8.44 -15.33
C TRP A 166 2.91 -7.21 -14.57
N TYR A 167 3.78 -6.28 -14.27
CA TYR A 167 3.48 -5.02 -13.59
C TYR A 167 3.20 -3.85 -14.54
N TYR A 168 3.25 -4.05 -15.86
CA TYR A 168 3.18 -2.96 -16.84
C TYR A 168 2.00 -2.02 -16.59
N LEU A 169 0.80 -2.58 -16.53
CA LEU A 169 -0.44 -1.82 -16.35
C LEU A 169 -0.47 -1.08 -15.01
N ALA A 170 -0.05 -1.74 -13.93
CA ALA A 170 -0.04 -1.15 -12.61
C ALA A 170 0.95 0.03 -12.51
N VAL A 171 2.11 -0.07 -13.15
CA VAL A 171 3.10 1.02 -13.18
C VAL A 171 2.61 2.18 -14.04
N GLN A 172 2.00 1.91 -15.20
CA GLN A 172 1.42 2.95 -16.05
C GLN A 172 0.34 3.73 -15.29
N GLU A 173 -0.59 3.04 -14.64
CA GLU A 173 -1.64 3.65 -13.83
C GLU A 173 -1.09 4.49 -12.68
N ALA A 174 -0.14 3.95 -11.92
CA ALA A 174 0.40 4.60 -10.73
C ALA A 174 1.32 5.80 -11.02
N THR A 175 1.88 5.90 -12.23
CA THR A 175 2.92 6.90 -12.56
C THR A 175 2.49 7.96 -13.56
N ASN A 176 1.27 7.87 -14.09
CA ASN A 176 0.69 8.86 -14.97
C ASN A 176 -0.48 9.56 -14.27
N SER A 177 -0.47 10.89 -14.27
CA SER A 177 -1.62 11.68 -13.78
C SER A 177 -2.69 11.74 -14.87
N HIS A 178 -3.91 11.30 -14.57
CA HIS A 178 -5.02 11.28 -15.51
C HIS A 178 -6.36 11.18 -14.77
N ASP A 179 -7.43 11.57 -15.45
CA ASP A 179 -8.79 11.29 -15.01
C ASP A 179 -9.12 9.81 -15.26
N TYR A 180 -9.83 9.18 -14.34
CA TYR A 180 -10.22 7.79 -14.47
C TYR A 180 -11.72 7.58 -14.24
N GLY A 181 -12.30 6.63 -14.99
CA GLY A 181 -13.67 6.15 -14.78
C GLY A 181 -13.66 4.85 -13.99
N ARG A 182 -14.45 4.77 -12.92
CA ARG A 182 -14.61 3.50 -12.19
C ARG A 182 -15.42 2.52 -13.02
N LYS A 183 -14.86 1.34 -13.28
CA LYS A 183 -15.67 0.17 -13.62
C LYS A 183 -16.48 -0.16 -12.36
N ALA A 184 -17.82 -0.13 -12.47
CA ALA A 184 -18.70 -0.32 -11.31
C ALA A 184 -18.25 -1.51 -10.47
N VAL A 185 -17.93 -1.30 -9.22
CA VAL A 185 -18.07 -2.11 -8.02
C VAL A 185 -17.05 -1.75 -6.93
N ILE A 186 -17.55 -1.65 -5.72
CA ILE A 186 -16.96 -1.59 -4.37
C ILE A 186 -17.03 -0.20 -3.73
N SER A 187 -18.17 0.06 -3.08
CA SER A 187 -18.53 1.35 -2.48
C SER A 187 -18.21 1.51 -0.98
N ALA A 188 -17.45 0.63 -0.34
CA ALA A 188 -17.34 0.62 1.12
C ALA A 188 -16.06 1.23 1.71
N PHE A 189 -15.10 1.64 0.87
CA PHE A 189 -13.74 2.00 1.36
C PHE A 189 -13.36 3.48 1.26
N PHE A 190 -14.22 4.30 0.66
CA PHE A 190 -13.83 5.62 0.16
C PHE A 190 -13.92 6.80 1.13
N GLY A 191 -14.22 6.58 2.41
CA GLY A 191 -14.27 7.68 3.38
C GLY A 191 -12.91 8.30 3.76
N LEU A 192 -11.81 7.56 3.58
CA LEU A 192 -10.48 7.97 4.01
C LEU A 192 -9.51 8.31 2.88
N PHE A 193 -9.79 7.90 1.65
CA PHE A 193 -8.93 8.17 0.49
C PHE A 193 -9.52 9.19 -0.47
N ASN A 194 -8.65 10.05 -0.97
CA ASN A 194 -9.00 11.00 -2.03
C ASN A 194 -9.27 10.26 -3.34
N SER A 195 -10.48 10.37 -3.88
CA SER A 195 -10.88 9.68 -5.12
C SER A 195 -10.56 10.45 -6.40
N GLU A 196 -9.91 11.63 -6.28
CA GLU A 196 -9.76 12.61 -7.36
C GLU A 196 -8.30 13.07 -7.60
N THR A 197 -7.29 12.29 -7.20
CA THR A 197 -5.90 12.65 -7.49
C THR A 197 -5.26 11.76 -8.52
#